data_b25a9acaa7fc9aeb7dca002334901769
#
_entry.id   b25a9acaa7fc9aeb7dca002334901769
#
_cell.length_a   1.000
_cell.length_b   1.000
_cell.length_c   1.000
_cell.angle_alpha   90.00
_cell.angle_beta   90.00
_cell.angle_gamma   90.00
#
_symmetry.space_group_name_H-M   'P 1'
#
loop_
_entity.id
_entity.type
_entity.pdbx_description
1 polymer ?
#
loop_
_entity_poly.entity_id
_entity_poly.type
_entity_poly.pdbx_seq_one_letter_code
_entity_poly.pdbx_strand_id
1 'polypeptide(L)'
;MKKNYIFTLLLTICISALSFGQVIITELADPNNDDTARYVEIYNAGSSAVDMTSWSLKRHTNGAATLSTNVVDLTPLGSLASGAFAIIAANGTNFETVYGLAADISAGTGGPADSNGDDQIAIFNAADALVDIFGVPGEDGSGTCHEFEDGRAERKASATAASATWNEAEWNVWADSTVSGCISHTNSPRTSPTDFDPKAWIGASTSSDPALAFS
;
A
#
# COMPACT_ATOMS: atom_id res chain seq x y z
N MET A 1 -19.43 -51.22 45.28
CA MET A 1 -18.47 -50.68 44.29
C MET A 1 -19.09 -49.46 43.68
N LYS A 2 -18.60 -48.23 44.01
CA LYS A 2 -19.06 -46.94 43.39
C LYS A 2 -18.19 -46.65 42.19
N LYS A 3 -18.80 -46.61 40.98
CA LYS A 3 -18.11 -46.24 39.76
C LYS A 3 -18.06 -44.71 39.69
N ASN A 4 -16.87 -44.16 39.78
CA ASN A 4 -16.60 -42.72 39.55
C ASN A 4 -16.47 -42.50 38.02
N TYR A 5 -17.40 -41.77 37.45
CA TYR A 5 -17.29 -41.25 36.08
C TYR A 5 -16.53 -39.94 36.11
N ILE A 6 -15.29 -39.92 35.63
CA ILE A 6 -14.53 -38.69 35.38
C ILE A 6 -15.04 -38.12 34.06
N PHE A 7 -15.78 -37.03 34.14
CA PHE A 7 -16.22 -36.26 32.97
C PHE A 7 -15.09 -35.32 32.59
N THR A 8 -14.30 -35.72 31.60
CA THR A 8 -13.25 -34.83 31.03
C THR A 8 -13.93 -33.84 30.09
N LEU A 9 -14.16 -32.61 30.55
CA LEU A 9 -14.62 -31.49 29.72
C LEU A 9 -13.46 -31.03 28.85
N LEU A 10 -13.46 -31.41 27.58
CA LEU A 10 -12.52 -30.93 26.57
C LEU A 10 -12.96 -29.50 26.19
N LEU A 11 -12.34 -28.49 26.80
CA LEU A 11 -12.53 -27.08 26.44
C LEU A 11 -11.77 -26.82 25.13
N THR A 12 -12.46 -26.91 24.01
CA THR A 12 -11.92 -26.49 22.70
C THR A 12 -11.88 -24.97 22.68
N ILE A 13 -10.71 -24.40 22.99
CA ILE A 13 -10.46 -22.96 22.77
C ILE A 13 -10.38 -22.76 21.27
N CYS A 14 -11.48 -22.31 20.65
CA CYS A 14 -11.46 -21.73 19.30
C CYS A 14 -10.66 -20.43 19.39
N ILE A 15 -9.35 -20.51 19.14
CA ILE A 15 -8.55 -19.32 18.83
C ILE A 15 -9.01 -18.94 17.43
N SER A 16 -9.99 -18.04 17.34
CA SER A 16 -10.21 -17.27 16.13
C SER A 16 -8.94 -16.49 15.93
N ALA A 17 -8.05 -16.95 15.05
CA ALA A 17 -7.03 -16.10 14.49
C ALA A 17 -7.79 -14.91 13.91
N LEU A 18 -7.66 -13.76 14.54
CA LEU A 18 -8.08 -12.50 13.96
C LEU A 18 -7.20 -12.35 12.72
N SER A 19 -7.69 -12.85 11.60
CA SER A 19 -7.11 -12.54 10.30
C SER A 19 -7.42 -11.06 10.08
N PHE A 20 -6.55 -10.20 10.60
CA PHE A 20 -6.56 -8.82 10.17
C PHE A 20 -6.29 -8.88 8.67
N GLY A 21 -7.24 -8.37 7.88
CA GLY A 21 -7.01 -8.21 6.47
C GLY A 21 -5.72 -7.40 6.32
N GLN A 22 -4.76 -7.96 5.59
CA GLN A 22 -3.47 -7.33 5.38
C GLN A 22 -3.61 -6.39 4.19
N VAL A 23 -4.01 -5.16 4.44
CA VAL A 23 -3.95 -4.11 3.42
C VAL A 23 -2.53 -3.57 3.43
N ILE A 24 -1.88 -3.66 2.30
CA ILE A 24 -0.49 -3.22 2.10
C ILE A 24 -0.43 -2.15 1.02
N ILE A 25 0.56 -1.27 1.10
CA ILE A 25 0.95 -0.39 0.00
C ILE A 25 1.76 -1.23 -0.98
N THR A 26 1.38 -1.23 -2.25
CA THR A 26 2.07 -1.98 -3.30
C THR A 26 2.87 -1.09 -4.22
N GLU A 27 2.40 0.15 -4.44
CA GLU A 27 3.08 1.10 -5.31
C GLU A 27 2.87 2.54 -4.87
N LEU A 28 3.92 3.35 -5.05
CA LEU A 28 3.92 4.80 -4.96
C LEU A 28 4.47 5.34 -6.27
N ALA A 29 3.76 6.29 -6.87
CA ALA A 29 4.09 6.83 -8.18
C ALA A 29 4.29 8.34 -8.12
N ASP A 30 5.45 8.79 -8.61
CA ASP A 30 5.79 10.19 -8.90
C ASP A 30 6.41 10.28 -10.31
N PRO A 31 5.58 10.27 -11.38
CA PRO A 31 6.10 10.26 -12.74
C PRO A 31 6.85 11.53 -13.11
N ASN A 32 8.06 11.40 -13.67
CA ASN A 32 8.93 12.51 -14.07
C ASN A 32 8.35 13.42 -15.18
N ASN A 33 7.33 12.97 -15.87
CA ASN A 33 6.71 13.69 -17.01
C ASN A 33 5.34 14.28 -16.68
N ASP A 34 4.74 13.92 -15.55
CA ASP A 34 3.39 14.36 -15.17
C ASP A 34 3.15 14.22 -13.65
N ASP A 35 3.42 15.26 -12.89
CA ASP A 35 3.20 15.35 -11.45
C ASP A 35 1.72 15.23 -11.05
N THR A 36 0.79 15.47 -11.96
CA THR A 36 -0.65 15.30 -11.72
C THR A 36 -1.13 13.87 -11.91
N ALA A 37 -0.27 12.97 -12.38
CA ALA A 37 -0.54 11.53 -12.53
C ALA A 37 -0.07 10.69 -11.31
N ARG A 38 0.32 11.34 -10.21
CA ARG A 38 0.73 10.70 -8.95
C ARG A 38 -0.39 9.87 -8.33
N TYR A 39 -0.01 8.73 -7.75
CA TYR A 39 -0.94 7.87 -7.01
C TYR A 39 -0.26 7.00 -5.96
N VAL A 40 -1.08 6.45 -5.07
CA VAL A 40 -0.75 5.35 -4.18
C VAL A 40 -1.64 4.17 -4.52
N GLU A 41 -1.04 2.99 -4.67
CA GLU A 41 -1.77 1.74 -4.79
C GLU A 41 -1.74 0.96 -3.48
N ILE A 42 -2.90 0.45 -3.09
CA ILE A 42 -3.03 -0.48 -1.97
C ILE A 42 -3.66 -1.79 -2.43
N TYR A 43 -3.32 -2.88 -1.75
CA TYR A 43 -3.77 -4.22 -2.07
C TYR A 43 -4.18 -4.98 -0.80
N ASN A 44 -5.28 -5.73 -0.86
CA ASN A 44 -5.65 -6.63 0.22
C ASN A 44 -5.00 -8.01 0.01
N ALA A 45 -3.85 -8.24 0.63
CA ALA A 45 -3.12 -9.49 0.60
C ALA A 45 -3.71 -10.56 1.55
N GLY A 46 -4.72 -10.23 2.35
CA GLY A 46 -5.39 -11.15 3.26
C GLY A 46 -6.34 -12.10 2.54
N SER A 47 -6.77 -13.14 3.24
CA SER A 47 -7.71 -14.16 2.72
C SER A 47 -9.19 -13.77 2.85
N SER A 48 -9.50 -12.62 3.42
CA SER A 48 -10.86 -12.12 3.65
C SER A 48 -10.98 -10.66 3.23
N ALA A 49 -12.20 -10.23 2.89
CA ALA A 49 -12.48 -8.84 2.62
C ALA A 49 -12.25 -7.98 3.88
N VAL A 50 -11.77 -6.74 3.68
CA VAL A 50 -11.57 -5.74 4.73
C VAL A 50 -12.59 -4.64 4.57
N ASP A 51 -13.31 -4.31 5.64
CA ASP A 51 -14.13 -3.11 5.71
C ASP A 51 -13.21 -1.90 5.91
N MET A 52 -13.17 -1.02 4.90
CA MET A 52 -12.33 0.18 4.90
C MET A 52 -12.95 1.38 5.61
N THR A 53 -14.11 1.20 6.26
CA THR A 53 -14.75 2.27 7.04
C THR A 53 -13.81 2.80 8.11
N SER A 54 -13.61 4.12 8.12
CA SER A 54 -12.68 4.84 9.00
C SER A 54 -11.20 4.47 8.87
N TRP A 55 -10.81 3.76 7.83
CA TRP A 55 -9.39 3.64 7.48
C TRP A 55 -8.91 4.92 6.81
N SER A 56 -7.62 5.18 6.87
CA SER A 56 -7.02 6.38 6.30
C SER A 56 -5.63 6.16 5.74
N LEU A 57 -5.31 6.93 4.69
CA LEU A 57 -3.96 7.10 4.18
C LEU A 57 -3.42 8.43 4.70
N LYS A 58 -2.24 8.41 5.29
CA LYS A 58 -1.59 9.57 5.91
C LYS A 58 -0.14 9.68 5.45
N ARG A 59 0.50 10.84 5.66
CA ARG A 59 1.91 11.02 5.37
C ARG A 59 2.66 11.79 6.45
N HIS A 60 3.95 11.55 6.55
CA HIS A 60 4.92 12.43 7.14
C HIS A 60 5.58 13.23 6.01
N THR A 61 5.53 14.55 6.08
CA THR A 61 6.01 15.42 5.01
C THR A 61 7.45 15.82 5.28
N ASN A 62 8.36 15.61 4.30
CA ASN A 62 9.73 16.12 4.32
C ASN A 62 10.43 15.93 5.69
N GLY A 63 10.52 14.70 6.16
CA GLY A 63 11.21 14.38 7.42
C GLY A 63 10.49 14.80 8.70
N ALA A 64 9.21 15.19 8.63
CA ALA A 64 8.44 15.46 9.83
C ALA A 64 8.21 14.20 10.66
N ALA A 65 8.52 14.23 11.94
CA ALA A 65 8.20 13.13 12.86
C ALA A 65 6.68 13.00 13.12
N THR A 66 5.92 14.08 12.86
CA THR A 66 4.46 14.12 13.04
C THR A 66 3.76 13.97 11.70
N LEU A 67 2.60 13.32 11.72
CA LEU A 67 1.75 13.18 10.56
C LEU A 67 1.22 14.54 10.07
N SER A 68 1.12 14.70 8.75
CA SER A 68 0.41 15.81 8.13
C SER A 68 -1.07 15.79 8.51
N THR A 69 -1.68 16.98 8.57
CA THR A 69 -3.13 17.12 8.82
C THR A 69 -3.97 16.81 7.58
N ASN A 70 -3.34 16.77 6.39
CA ASN A 70 -4.03 16.37 5.16
C ASN A 70 -4.07 14.84 5.10
N VAL A 71 -5.25 14.28 5.27
CA VAL A 71 -5.51 12.83 5.40
C VAL A 71 -6.50 12.42 4.32
N VAL A 72 -6.27 11.26 3.70
CA VAL A 72 -7.26 10.66 2.80
C VAL A 72 -8.10 9.65 3.57
N ASP A 73 -9.41 9.87 3.60
CA ASP A 73 -10.39 8.91 4.11
C ASP A 73 -10.57 7.76 3.09
N LEU A 74 -10.36 6.52 3.53
CA LEU A 74 -10.51 5.32 2.71
C LEU A 74 -11.91 4.70 2.82
N THR A 75 -12.82 5.28 3.62
CA THR A 75 -14.22 4.83 3.76
C THR A 75 -14.95 4.67 2.42
N PRO A 76 -14.72 5.53 1.39
CA PRO A 76 -15.38 5.36 0.08
C PRO A 76 -15.07 4.05 -0.64
N LEU A 77 -13.99 3.35 -0.29
CA LEU A 77 -13.66 2.02 -0.84
C LEU A 77 -14.65 0.94 -0.38
N GLY A 78 -15.39 1.19 0.73
CA GLY A 78 -16.31 0.21 1.30
C GLY A 78 -15.60 -1.08 1.71
N SER A 79 -15.96 -2.19 1.08
CA SER A 79 -15.36 -3.50 1.34
C SER A 79 -14.30 -3.81 0.28
N LEU A 80 -13.02 -3.83 0.67
CA LEU A 80 -11.91 -4.23 -0.20
C LEU A 80 -11.77 -5.76 -0.15
N ALA A 81 -12.18 -6.45 -1.21
CA ALA A 81 -12.16 -7.92 -1.27
C ALA A 81 -10.72 -8.47 -1.16
N SER A 82 -10.58 -9.74 -0.74
CA SER A 82 -9.30 -10.45 -0.81
C SER A 82 -8.76 -10.44 -2.25
N GLY A 83 -7.50 -10.07 -2.43
CA GLY A 83 -6.87 -9.97 -3.74
C GLY A 83 -7.27 -8.74 -4.56
N ALA A 84 -8.01 -7.80 -3.99
CA ALA A 84 -8.40 -6.57 -4.68
C ALA A 84 -7.39 -5.45 -4.47
N PHE A 85 -7.26 -4.61 -5.50
CA PHE A 85 -6.52 -3.36 -5.48
C PHE A 85 -7.45 -2.17 -5.23
N ALA A 86 -6.88 -1.08 -4.73
CA ALA A 86 -7.49 0.23 -4.79
C ALA A 86 -6.44 1.29 -5.12
N ILE A 87 -6.79 2.22 -6.01
CA ILE A 87 -5.97 3.34 -6.45
C ILE A 87 -6.46 4.62 -5.80
N ILE A 88 -5.56 5.28 -5.11
CA ILE A 88 -5.77 6.61 -4.55
C ILE A 88 -4.92 7.59 -5.36
N ALA A 89 -5.55 8.34 -6.25
CA ALA A 89 -4.85 9.28 -7.13
C ALA A 89 -4.92 10.71 -6.61
N ALA A 90 -3.86 11.49 -6.80
CA ALA A 90 -3.87 12.93 -6.53
C ALA A 90 -4.91 13.65 -7.39
N ASN A 91 -4.99 13.26 -8.67
CA ASN A 91 -5.99 13.76 -9.61
C ASN A 91 -6.61 12.58 -10.39
N GLY A 92 -7.79 12.13 -9.96
CA GLY A 92 -8.46 10.97 -10.55
C GLY A 92 -8.79 11.13 -12.04
N THR A 93 -9.13 12.34 -12.50
CA THR A 93 -9.40 12.59 -13.92
C THR A 93 -8.14 12.49 -14.77
N ASN A 94 -7.01 13.04 -14.29
CA ASN A 94 -5.75 12.91 -15.01
C ASN A 94 -5.23 11.47 -14.97
N PHE A 95 -5.34 10.80 -13.83
CA PHE A 95 -5.00 9.39 -13.69
C PHE A 95 -5.72 8.52 -14.73
N GLU A 96 -7.05 8.71 -14.89
CA GLU A 96 -7.82 7.99 -15.89
C GLU A 96 -7.37 8.31 -17.31
N THR A 97 -7.04 9.58 -17.59
CA THR A 97 -6.53 10.00 -18.90
C THR A 97 -5.19 9.34 -19.23
N VAL A 98 -4.29 9.26 -18.27
CA VAL A 98 -2.91 8.75 -18.45
C VAL A 98 -2.88 7.24 -18.49
N TYR A 99 -3.54 6.57 -17.55
CA TYR A 99 -3.43 5.11 -17.37
C TYR A 99 -4.59 4.32 -17.99
N GLY A 100 -5.68 4.99 -18.43
CA GLY A 100 -6.86 4.33 -19.01
C GLY A 100 -7.70 3.56 -17.98
N LEU A 101 -7.50 3.81 -16.69
CA LEU A 101 -8.17 3.18 -15.55
C LEU A 101 -8.77 4.26 -14.65
N ALA A 102 -9.96 4.04 -14.11
CA ALA A 102 -10.51 4.94 -13.10
C ALA A 102 -9.79 4.74 -11.75
N ALA A 103 -9.44 5.85 -11.09
CA ALA A 103 -9.02 5.82 -9.69
C ALA A 103 -10.21 5.49 -8.79
N ASP A 104 -9.97 4.73 -7.72
CA ASP A 104 -11.01 4.40 -6.74
C ASP A 104 -11.29 5.58 -5.79
N ILE A 105 -10.26 6.42 -5.53
CA ILE A 105 -10.38 7.70 -4.82
C ILE A 105 -9.59 8.77 -5.55
N SER A 106 -10.21 9.93 -5.79
CA SER A 106 -9.52 11.17 -6.21
C SER A 106 -9.28 12.01 -4.96
N ALA A 107 -8.03 12.01 -4.46
CA ALA A 107 -7.70 12.56 -3.14
C ALA A 107 -7.47 14.07 -3.12
N GLY A 108 -7.22 14.67 -4.27
CA GLY A 108 -6.78 16.07 -4.36
C GLY A 108 -5.27 16.23 -4.12
N THR A 109 -4.78 17.45 -4.34
CA THR A 109 -3.37 17.80 -4.20
C THR A 109 -2.98 18.07 -2.74
N GLY A 110 -1.67 17.99 -2.44
CA GLY A 110 -1.08 18.29 -1.14
C GLY A 110 -1.31 17.22 -0.07
N GLY A 111 -1.87 16.06 -0.43
CA GLY A 111 -2.11 14.92 0.46
C GLY A 111 -1.17 13.74 0.22
N PRO A 112 -1.40 12.60 0.90
CA PRO A 112 -0.57 11.41 0.81
C PRO A 112 -0.39 10.85 -0.61
N ALA A 113 -1.39 11.01 -1.47
CA ALA A 113 -1.34 10.55 -2.86
C ALA A 113 -0.65 11.55 -3.81
N ASP A 114 -0.25 12.72 -3.31
CA ASP A 114 0.44 13.78 -4.05
C ASP A 114 1.87 13.98 -3.51
N SER A 115 2.53 12.89 -3.11
CA SER A 115 3.92 12.93 -2.69
C SER A 115 4.84 13.12 -3.90
N ASN A 116 5.83 13.99 -3.72
CA ASN A 116 6.89 14.24 -4.69
C ASN A 116 8.12 13.33 -4.48
N GLY A 117 7.96 12.19 -3.84
CA GLY A 117 9.00 11.18 -3.73
C GLY A 117 9.84 11.22 -2.45
N ASP A 118 9.71 12.21 -1.59
CA ASP A 118 10.50 12.38 -0.37
C ASP A 118 9.70 12.22 0.94
N ASP A 119 8.40 11.94 0.83
CA ASP A 119 7.49 11.75 1.96
C ASP A 119 7.40 10.27 2.39
N GLN A 120 6.99 10.02 3.65
CA GLN A 120 6.64 8.70 4.13
C GLN A 120 5.12 8.52 4.11
N ILE A 121 4.66 7.45 3.49
CA ILE A 121 3.23 7.17 3.26
C ILE A 121 2.80 5.98 4.11
N ALA A 122 1.69 6.13 4.82
CA ALA A 122 1.24 5.14 5.79
C ALA A 122 -0.26 4.89 5.78
N ILE A 123 -0.65 3.63 5.98
CA ILE A 123 -2.04 3.19 6.13
C ILE A 123 -2.35 3.04 7.61
N PHE A 124 -3.48 3.60 8.04
CA PHE A 124 -4.03 3.46 9.39
C PHE A 124 -5.41 2.80 9.34
N ASN A 125 -5.67 1.89 10.27
CA ASN A 125 -6.96 1.23 10.39
C ASN A 125 -8.01 2.08 11.13
N ALA A 126 -9.23 1.55 11.29
CA ALA A 126 -10.34 2.22 11.96
C ALA A 126 -10.08 2.57 13.46
N ALA A 127 -9.11 1.94 14.10
CA ALA A 127 -8.67 2.26 15.47
C ALA A 127 -7.53 3.29 15.49
N ASP A 128 -7.22 3.91 14.34
CA ASP A 128 -6.09 4.81 14.15
C ASP A 128 -4.73 4.17 14.46
N ALA A 129 -4.62 2.86 14.28
CA ALA A 129 -3.37 2.12 14.43
C ALA A 129 -2.68 1.99 13.08
N LEU A 130 -1.36 2.23 13.06
CA LEU A 130 -0.51 2.06 11.88
C LEU A 130 -0.51 0.59 11.44
N VAL A 131 -0.82 0.36 10.17
CA VAL A 131 -0.91 -0.97 9.54
C VAL A 131 0.29 -1.23 8.65
N ASP A 132 0.58 -0.32 7.74
CA ASP A 132 1.67 -0.44 6.77
C ASP A 132 2.28 0.92 6.48
N ILE A 133 3.59 0.95 6.18
CA ILE A 133 4.31 2.19 5.91
C ILE A 133 5.41 2.01 4.87
N PHE A 134 5.57 3.01 4.01
CA PHE A 134 6.74 3.25 3.18
C PHE A 134 7.55 4.41 3.75
N GLY A 135 8.87 4.21 3.89
CA GLY A 135 9.80 5.22 4.39
C GLY A 135 9.91 5.28 5.93
N VAL A 136 10.84 6.06 6.43
CA VAL A 136 11.19 6.18 7.85
C VAL A 136 10.64 7.50 8.41
N PRO A 137 9.65 7.49 9.32
CA PRO A 137 9.14 8.73 9.93
C PRO A 137 10.24 9.54 10.62
N GLY A 138 10.28 10.84 10.33
CA GLY A 138 11.29 11.74 10.88
C GLY A 138 12.58 11.80 10.06
N GLU A 139 12.70 11.05 8.97
CA GLU A 139 13.78 11.13 7.99
C GLU A 139 13.26 11.77 6.71
N ASP A 140 13.90 12.83 6.24
CA ASP A 140 13.63 13.40 4.91
C ASP A 140 14.02 12.36 3.86
N GLY A 141 13.10 12.04 2.93
CA GLY A 141 13.35 11.05 1.91
C GLY A 141 14.47 11.42 0.95
N SER A 142 14.68 12.70 0.69
CA SER A 142 15.70 13.18 -0.23
C SER A 142 17.10 12.67 0.13
N GLY A 143 17.74 11.98 -0.80
CA GLY A 143 19.07 11.39 -0.61
C GLY A 143 19.08 10.12 0.26
N THR A 144 17.93 9.50 0.48
CA THR A 144 17.82 8.24 1.25
C THR A 144 17.39 7.07 0.37
N CYS A 145 17.42 5.84 0.92
CA CYS A 145 17.03 4.65 0.18
C CYS A 145 15.51 4.53 -0.07
N HIS A 146 14.70 5.41 0.48
CA HIS A 146 13.26 5.49 0.22
C HIS A 146 12.85 6.74 -0.59
N GLU A 147 13.79 7.45 -1.20
CA GLU A 147 13.49 8.49 -2.18
C GLU A 147 12.96 7.86 -3.48
N PHE A 148 11.81 8.32 -3.97
CA PHE A 148 11.25 7.91 -5.26
C PHE A 148 10.87 9.12 -6.14
N GLU A 149 11.55 10.25 -5.96
CA GLU A 149 11.35 11.49 -6.74
C GLU A 149 11.54 11.23 -8.22
N ASP A 150 10.62 11.78 -9.05
CA ASP A 150 10.54 11.53 -10.49
C ASP A 150 10.50 10.03 -10.84
N GLY A 151 9.93 9.22 -9.97
CA GLY A 151 10.11 7.79 -10.01
C GLY A 151 8.94 6.95 -9.48
N ARG A 152 9.30 5.78 -8.97
CA ARG A 152 8.38 4.74 -8.52
C ARG A 152 8.98 3.98 -7.35
N ALA A 153 8.18 3.68 -6.34
CA ALA A 153 8.47 2.65 -5.37
C ALA A 153 7.47 1.51 -5.52
N GLU A 154 7.94 0.29 -5.76
CA GLU A 154 7.11 -0.90 -5.92
C GLU A 154 7.51 -1.95 -4.88
N ARG A 155 6.52 -2.51 -4.19
CA ARG A 155 6.74 -3.60 -3.24
C ARG A 155 7.12 -4.89 -3.97
N LYS A 156 8.15 -5.59 -3.51
CA LYS A 156 8.58 -6.87 -4.10
C LYS A 156 7.52 -7.96 -3.89
N ALA A 157 7.38 -8.86 -4.85
CA ALA A 157 6.43 -9.97 -4.83
C ALA A 157 6.51 -10.87 -3.59
N SER A 158 7.68 -10.95 -2.96
CA SER A 158 7.90 -11.73 -1.74
C SER A 158 7.39 -11.06 -0.46
N ALA A 159 7.07 -9.75 -0.51
CA ALA A 159 6.70 -8.96 0.66
C ALA A 159 5.17 -8.78 0.72
N THR A 160 4.47 -9.84 1.08
CA THR A 160 3.00 -9.90 1.09
C THR A 160 2.36 -9.55 2.44
N ALA A 161 3.16 -9.16 3.43
CA ALA A 161 2.68 -8.81 4.78
C ALA A 161 2.79 -7.31 5.03
N ALA A 162 1.77 -6.74 5.68
CA ALA A 162 1.82 -5.37 6.17
C ALA A 162 2.86 -5.22 7.29
N SER A 163 3.55 -4.08 7.33
CA SER A 163 4.53 -3.77 8.37
C SER A 163 4.44 -2.32 8.82
N ALA A 164 4.35 -2.11 10.12
CA ALA A 164 4.43 -0.78 10.73
C ALA A 164 5.86 -0.21 10.76
N THR A 165 6.82 -0.91 10.18
CA THR A 165 8.21 -0.47 10.06
C THR A 165 8.69 -0.70 8.64
N TRP A 166 9.24 0.33 8.01
CA TRP A 166 9.80 0.22 6.67
C TRP A 166 11.03 -0.69 6.64
N ASN A 167 11.10 -1.50 5.59
CA ASN A 167 12.22 -2.40 5.31
C ASN A 167 12.61 -2.29 3.84
N GLU A 168 13.75 -1.70 3.56
CA GLU A 168 14.26 -1.51 2.20
C GLU A 168 14.28 -2.82 1.38
N ALA A 169 14.59 -3.95 2.01
CA ALA A 169 14.65 -5.25 1.33
C ALA A 169 13.33 -5.68 0.69
N GLU A 170 12.20 -5.08 1.10
CA GLU A 170 10.86 -5.39 0.58
C GLU A 170 10.46 -4.55 -0.64
N TRP A 171 11.29 -3.61 -1.06
CA TRP A 171 10.96 -2.64 -2.10
C TRP A 171 11.95 -2.65 -3.25
N ASN A 172 11.49 -2.26 -4.43
CA ASN A 172 12.28 -1.73 -5.53
C ASN A 172 11.96 -0.24 -5.61
N VAL A 173 12.98 0.60 -5.64
CA VAL A 173 12.83 2.05 -5.70
C VAL A 173 13.60 2.57 -6.90
N TRP A 174 12.95 3.38 -7.70
CA TRP A 174 13.53 4.10 -8.82
C TRP A 174 13.28 5.60 -8.61
N ALA A 175 14.33 6.39 -8.80
CA ALA A 175 14.30 7.84 -8.62
C ALA A 175 15.21 8.54 -9.63
N ASP A 176 15.25 9.85 -9.61
CA ASP A 176 16.15 10.67 -10.43
C ASP A 176 17.55 10.85 -9.80
N SER A 177 17.76 10.34 -8.61
CA SER A 177 18.97 10.49 -7.82
C SER A 177 19.78 9.20 -7.70
N THR A 178 21.04 9.31 -7.31
CA THR A 178 21.91 8.18 -6.94
C THR A 178 22.19 8.24 -5.44
N VAL A 179 21.69 7.23 -4.72
CA VAL A 179 21.93 7.09 -3.28
C VAL A 179 22.86 5.91 -3.02
N SER A 180 23.98 6.16 -2.33
CA SER A 180 24.97 5.12 -2.04
C SER A 180 24.56 4.30 -0.82
N GLY A 181 24.87 2.99 -0.86
CA GLY A 181 24.63 2.08 0.27
C GLY A 181 23.26 1.42 0.28
N CYS A 182 22.40 1.76 -0.66
CA CYS A 182 21.08 1.15 -0.80
C CYS A 182 21.16 -0.20 -1.54
N ILE A 183 20.29 -1.13 -1.19
CA ILE A 183 20.21 -2.45 -1.81
C ILE A 183 19.22 -2.53 -2.97
N SER A 184 18.28 -1.60 -3.06
CA SER A 184 17.19 -1.63 -4.04
C SER A 184 16.82 -0.26 -4.62
N HIS A 185 17.61 0.77 -4.35
CA HIS A 185 17.43 2.10 -4.95
C HIS A 185 18.23 2.20 -6.25
N THR A 186 17.59 2.71 -7.31
CA THR A 186 18.18 2.81 -8.66
C THR A 186 17.93 4.20 -9.23
N ASN A 187 18.98 4.89 -9.68
CA ASN A 187 18.83 6.11 -10.47
C ASN A 187 18.30 5.75 -11.87
N SER A 188 16.99 5.88 -12.02
CA SER A 188 16.26 5.61 -13.26
C SER A 188 14.86 6.22 -13.17
N PRO A 189 14.70 7.51 -13.49
CA PRO A 189 13.39 8.17 -13.49
C PRO A 189 12.35 7.39 -14.27
N ARG A 190 11.08 7.48 -13.86
CA ARG A 190 9.97 6.73 -14.45
C ARG A 190 9.00 7.64 -15.17
N THR A 191 8.58 7.22 -16.34
CA THR A 191 7.71 7.99 -17.23
C THR A 191 6.33 7.34 -17.33
N SER A 192 5.28 8.11 -17.02
CA SER A 192 3.90 7.64 -17.19
C SER A 192 3.48 7.64 -18.69
N PRO A 193 2.63 6.73 -19.12
CA PRO A 193 2.15 5.55 -18.39
C PRO A 193 3.07 4.33 -18.49
N THR A 194 4.12 4.36 -19.31
CA THR A 194 4.87 3.18 -19.78
C THR A 194 5.65 2.45 -18.71
N ASP A 195 6.07 3.14 -17.64
CA ASP A 195 6.89 2.59 -16.56
C ASP A 195 6.06 2.27 -15.31
N PHE A 196 4.74 2.33 -15.41
CA PHE A 196 3.79 2.08 -14.34
C PHE A 196 2.73 1.07 -14.79
N ASP A 197 2.26 0.25 -13.88
CA ASP A 197 1.29 -0.81 -14.15
C ASP A 197 0.22 -0.93 -13.03
N PRO A 198 -0.56 0.15 -12.77
CA PRO A 198 -1.55 0.17 -11.71
C PRO A 198 -2.53 -1.00 -11.82
N LYS A 199 -2.84 -1.63 -10.67
CA LYS A 199 -3.64 -2.85 -10.48
C LYS A 199 -2.97 -4.14 -11.02
N ALA A 200 -1.64 -4.13 -11.22
CA ALA A 200 -0.89 -5.27 -11.74
C ALA A 200 0.33 -5.67 -10.87
N TRP A 201 0.34 -5.33 -9.58
CA TRP A 201 1.44 -5.69 -8.69
C TRP A 201 1.79 -7.20 -8.78
N ILE A 202 3.07 -7.50 -8.99
CA ILE A 202 3.58 -8.86 -9.25
C ILE A 202 3.44 -9.84 -8.08
N GLY A 203 3.23 -9.34 -6.85
CA GLY A 203 2.95 -10.16 -5.67
C GLY A 203 1.46 -10.51 -5.49
N ALA A 204 0.58 -9.93 -6.32
CA ALA A 204 -0.85 -10.27 -6.26
C ALA A 204 -1.05 -11.76 -6.51
N SER A 205 -1.87 -12.39 -5.67
CA SER A 205 -2.33 -13.74 -5.97
C SER A 205 -3.10 -13.68 -7.29
N THR A 206 -2.67 -14.43 -8.30
CA THR A 206 -3.50 -14.67 -9.47
C THR A 206 -4.75 -15.37 -8.96
N SER A 207 -5.85 -14.65 -8.76
CA SER A 207 -7.12 -15.26 -8.56
C SER A 207 -7.36 -16.07 -9.82
N SER A 208 -7.37 -17.39 -9.67
CA SER A 208 -7.92 -18.26 -10.72
C SER A 208 -9.40 -17.93 -10.79
N ASP A 209 -9.75 -16.96 -11.66
CA ASP A 209 -11.13 -16.72 -12.02
C ASP A 209 -11.64 -18.00 -12.71
N PRO A 210 -12.55 -18.77 -12.09
CA PRO A 210 -13.05 -19.99 -12.69
C PRO A 210 -13.95 -19.72 -13.91
N ALA A 211 -14.15 -18.45 -14.29
CA ALA A 211 -15.04 -18.04 -15.38
C ALA A 211 -14.40 -18.09 -16.79
N LEU A 212 -13.11 -18.40 -16.92
CA LEU A 212 -12.42 -18.51 -18.22
C LEU A 212 -12.03 -19.95 -18.61
N ALA A 213 -12.72 -20.96 -18.10
CA ALA A 213 -12.67 -22.29 -18.70
C ALA A 213 -13.49 -22.25 -20.00
N PHE A 214 -12.85 -21.94 -21.10
CA PHE A 214 -13.45 -22.05 -22.43
C PHE A 214 -13.77 -23.53 -22.70
N SER A 215 -15.05 -23.78 -22.92
CA SER A 215 -15.58 -25.01 -23.53
C SER A 215 -15.20 -25.10 -25.00
#